data_cd082cf93eaa179aff15d7c7df6dd681
#
_entry.id   cd082cf93eaa179aff15d7c7df6dd681
#
_cell.length_a   1.000
_cell.length_b   1.000
_cell.length_c   1.000
_cell.angle_alpha   90.00
_cell.angle_beta   90.00
_cell.angle_gamma   90.00
#
_symmetry.space_group_name_H-M   'P 1'
#
loop_
_entity.id
_entity.type
_entity.pdbx_description
1 polymer ?
#
loop_
_entity_poly.entity_id
_entity_poly.type
_entity_poly.pdbx_seq_one_letter_code
_entity_poly.pdbx_strand_id
1 'polypeptide(L)'
;PISARERLAALFDDGVYTETGSNLRAGENLAGVVTAYGYIGGTPAYAFSQDSTVMKGAVSLAHSAKICKMFELAARNGVPVVGIYDSCGAFVEDGADALNAYSDILLSMGSLSGVVPMVSVISGVCAGTMAMIASSADFSVITEGAELYLDASGNNASAESAAKSGAVSAYAKRSE
;
A
#
# COMPACT_ATOMS: atom_id res chain seq x y z
N PRO A 1 -13.54 10.43 3.72
CA PRO A 1 -12.33 9.64 3.45
C PRO A 1 -11.14 10.56 3.28
N ILE A 2 -10.03 10.25 3.94
CA ILE A 2 -8.78 10.99 3.82
C ILE A 2 -8.14 10.58 2.48
N SER A 3 -7.71 11.55 1.67
CA SER A 3 -7.08 11.27 0.37
C SER A 3 -5.69 10.62 0.54
N ALA A 4 -5.19 9.97 -0.52
CA ALA A 4 -3.85 9.37 -0.51
C ALA A 4 -2.76 10.42 -0.20
N ARG A 5 -2.91 11.65 -0.72
CA ARG A 5 -1.96 12.73 -0.47
C ARG A 5 -1.99 13.25 0.96
N GLU A 6 -3.18 13.36 1.56
CA GLU A 6 -3.30 13.73 2.98
C GLU A 6 -2.68 12.68 3.91
N ARG A 7 -2.82 11.39 3.58
CA ARG A 7 -2.16 10.30 4.32
C ARG A 7 -0.64 10.40 4.22
N LEU A 8 -0.10 10.67 3.03
CA LEU A 8 1.34 10.87 2.85
C LEU A 8 1.83 12.13 3.57
N ALA A 9 1.08 13.23 3.54
CA ALA A 9 1.43 14.43 4.28
C ALA A 9 1.41 14.19 5.81
N ALA A 10 0.52 13.34 6.31
CA ALA A 10 0.50 12.96 7.72
C ALA A 10 1.66 12.01 8.10
N LEU A 11 2.17 11.23 7.15
CA LEU A 11 3.27 10.28 7.38
C LEU A 11 4.65 10.97 7.43
N PHE A 12 4.89 11.89 6.49
CA PHE A 12 6.19 12.53 6.35
C PHE A 12 6.35 13.76 7.25
N ASP A 13 7.58 14.02 7.69
CA ASP A 13 7.94 15.14 8.54
C ASP A 13 7.51 16.46 7.89
N ASP A 14 6.88 17.33 8.68
CA ASP A 14 6.35 18.63 8.27
C ASP A 14 5.38 18.58 7.06
N GLY A 15 4.89 17.40 6.70
CA GLY A 15 4.05 17.18 5.53
C GLY A 15 4.80 17.31 4.20
N VAL A 16 6.13 17.29 4.22
CA VAL A 16 6.98 17.54 3.04
C VAL A 16 7.44 16.24 2.41
N TYR A 17 7.07 16.03 1.15
CA TYR A 17 7.50 14.88 0.37
C TYR A 17 7.57 15.23 -1.13
N THR A 18 8.27 14.40 -1.89
CA THR A 18 8.35 14.47 -3.34
C THR A 18 7.60 13.29 -3.96
N GLU A 19 6.57 13.56 -4.79
CA GLU A 19 5.90 12.49 -5.54
C GLU A 19 6.84 11.89 -6.58
N THR A 20 6.84 10.55 -6.65
CA THR A 20 7.59 9.78 -7.65
C THR A 20 6.62 9.15 -8.64
N GLY A 21 7.02 9.00 -9.91
CA GLY A 21 6.19 8.31 -10.91
C GLY A 21 4.84 9.00 -11.22
N SER A 22 4.74 10.31 -11.03
CA SER A 22 3.50 11.09 -11.27
C SER A 22 2.98 11.01 -12.71
N ASN A 23 3.85 10.70 -13.68
CA ASN A 23 3.51 10.65 -15.11
C ASN A 23 2.97 9.29 -15.57
N LEU A 24 2.96 8.27 -14.72
CA LEU A 24 2.43 6.95 -15.07
C LEU A 24 0.90 6.96 -14.98
N ARG A 25 0.26 6.60 -16.08
CA ARG A 25 -1.20 6.55 -16.22
C ARG A 25 -1.68 5.17 -16.65
N ALA A 26 -2.89 4.80 -16.26
CA ALA A 26 -3.64 3.65 -16.77
C ALA A 26 -4.57 4.13 -17.88
N GLY A 27 -4.12 4.10 -19.14
CA GLY A 27 -4.88 4.69 -20.25
C GLY A 27 -5.11 6.19 -20.02
N GLU A 28 -6.37 6.62 -20.05
CA GLU A 28 -6.77 8.00 -19.77
C GLU A 28 -6.85 8.33 -18.26
N ASN A 29 -6.90 7.30 -17.40
CA ASN A 29 -7.08 7.46 -15.97
C ASN A 29 -5.74 7.57 -15.23
N LEU A 30 -5.76 8.25 -14.08
CA LEU A 30 -4.66 8.20 -13.13
C LEU A 30 -4.62 6.82 -12.47
N ALA A 31 -3.43 6.30 -12.19
CA ALA A 31 -3.32 5.13 -11.34
C ALA A 31 -3.81 5.47 -9.92
N GLY A 32 -4.64 4.59 -9.33
CA GLY A 32 -5.19 4.77 -7.98
C GLY A 32 -4.15 4.61 -6.86
N VAL A 33 -2.94 5.11 -7.07
CA VAL A 33 -1.85 5.11 -6.09
C VAL A 33 -0.94 6.32 -6.27
N VAL A 34 -0.51 6.88 -5.16
CA VAL A 34 0.52 7.93 -5.09
C VAL A 34 1.76 7.34 -4.46
N THR A 35 2.91 7.50 -5.11
CA THR A 35 4.22 7.08 -4.60
C THR A 35 5.06 8.31 -4.28
N ALA A 36 5.81 8.26 -3.19
CA ALA A 36 6.51 9.42 -2.67
C ALA A 36 7.82 9.05 -1.98
N TYR A 37 8.69 10.04 -1.86
CA TYR A 37 9.91 10.01 -1.07
C TYR A 37 9.94 11.20 -0.11
N GLY A 38 10.35 10.99 1.12
CA GLY A 38 10.46 12.02 2.14
C GLY A 38 11.21 11.53 3.37
N TYR A 39 11.00 12.19 4.49
CA TYR A 39 11.63 11.85 5.76
C TYR A 39 10.57 11.52 6.81
N ILE A 40 10.85 10.54 7.66
CA ILE A 40 10.01 10.13 8.79
C ILE A 40 10.90 10.09 10.02
N GLY A 41 10.69 11.01 10.96
CA GLY A 41 11.58 11.15 12.12
C GLY A 41 13.02 11.42 11.74
N GLY A 42 13.27 12.19 10.69
CA GLY A 42 14.59 12.48 10.15
C GLY A 42 15.25 11.35 9.34
N THR A 43 14.58 10.20 9.19
CA THR A 43 15.06 9.07 8.39
C THR A 43 14.43 9.09 7.00
N PRO A 44 15.23 8.97 5.89
CA PRO A 44 14.66 8.90 4.55
C PRO A 44 13.80 7.65 4.39
N ALA A 45 12.66 7.78 3.72
CA ALA A 45 11.75 6.69 3.43
C ALA A 45 11.06 6.87 2.08
N TYR A 46 10.78 5.76 1.41
CA TYR A 46 9.81 5.71 0.32
C TYR A 46 8.45 5.29 0.87
N ALA A 47 7.38 5.85 0.32
CA ALA A 47 6.03 5.43 0.68
C ALA A 47 5.12 5.39 -0.55
N PHE A 48 4.11 4.52 -0.50
CA PHE A 48 2.96 4.62 -1.39
C PHE A 48 1.68 4.69 -0.57
N SER A 49 0.69 5.38 -1.12
CA SER A 49 -0.67 5.39 -0.58
C SER A 49 -1.67 5.11 -1.69
N GLN A 50 -2.49 4.10 -1.50
CA GLN A 50 -3.58 3.78 -2.42
C GLN A 50 -4.69 4.82 -2.26
N ASP A 51 -5.30 5.21 -3.37
CA ASP A 51 -6.34 6.24 -3.43
C ASP A 51 -7.67 5.61 -3.79
N SER A 52 -8.49 5.35 -2.79
CA SER A 52 -9.83 4.78 -2.98
C SER A 52 -10.80 5.72 -3.71
N THR A 53 -10.46 6.99 -3.89
CA THR A 53 -11.27 7.92 -4.70
C THR A 53 -11.09 7.69 -6.20
N VAL A 54 -9.98 7.04 -6.60
CA VAL A 54 -9.69 6.66 -7.98
C VAL A 54 -9.93 5.16 -8.15
N MET A 55 -10.97 4.77 -8.88
CA MET A 55 -11.34 3.38 -9.14
C MET A 55 -11.36 2.51 -7.87
N LYS A 56 -11.77 3.08 -6.72
CA LYS A 56 -11.75 2.42 -5.41
C LYS A 56 -10.37 1.84 -5.01
N GLY A 57 -9.29 2.45 -5.46
CA GLY A 57 -7.93 1.96 -5.21
C GLY A 57 -7.60 0.65 -5.94
N ALA A 58 -8.38 0.27 -6.96
CA ALA A 58 -8.19 -0.99 -7.69
C ALA A 58 -6.82 -1.05 -8.36
N VAL A 59 -6.20 -2.24 -8.30
CA VAL A 59 -4.84 -2.46 -8.79
C VAL A 59 -4.87 -2.75 -10.29
N SER A 60 -4.37 -1.81 -11.07
CA SER A 60 -4.12 -1.90 -12.52
C SER A 60 -2.63 -2.11 -12.81
N LEU A 61 -2.28 -2.37 -14.08
CA LEU A 61 -0.88 -2.42 -14.51
C LEU A 61 -0.10 -1.13 -14.17
N ALA A 62 -0.72 0.04 -14.38
CA ALA A 62 -0.07 1.31 -14.05
C ALA A 62 0.10 1.52 -12.54
N HIS A 63 -0.85 1.04 -11.74
CA HIS A 63 -0.76 1.01 -10.28
C HIS A 63 0.45 0.16 -9.83
N SER A 64 0.54 -1.06 -10.35
CA SER A 64 1.66 -1.97 -10.10
C SER A 64 3.00 -1.36 -10.53
N ALA A 65 3.08 -0.82 -11.74
CA ALA A 65 4.31 -0.22 -12.26
C ALA A 65 4.85 0.91 -11.38
N LYS A 66 3.98 1.74 -10.78
CA LYS A 66 4.38 2.78 -9.83
C LYS A 66 5.00 2.19 -8.57
N ILE A 67 4.34 1.19 -7.97
CA ILE A 67 4.81 0.53 -6.76
C ILE A 67 6.14 -0.18 -7.02
N CYS A 68 6.24 -0.97 -8.09
CA CYS A 68 7.46 -1.69 -8.46
C CYS A 68 8.64 -0.75 -8.70
N LYS A 69 8.40 0.38 -9.38
CA LYS A 69 9.45 1.38 -9.59
C LYS A 69 9.93 2.01 -8.30
N MET A 70 9.02 2.28 -7.37
CA MET A 70 9.38 2.79 -6.05
C MET A 70 10.16 1.74 -5.25
N PHE A 71 9.77 0.47 -5.29
CA PHE A 71 10.50 -0.63 -4.66
C PHE A 71 11.94 -0.76 -5.19
N GLU A 72 12.12 -0.65 -6.52
CA GLU A 72 13.44 -0.62 -7.15
C GLU A 72 14.32 0.52 -6.60
N LEU A 73 13.76 1.71 -6.48
CA LEU A 73 14.48 2.87 -5.93
C LEU A 73 14.83 2.67 -4.44
N ALA A 74 13.91 2.13 -3.65
CA ALA A 74 14.13 1.83 -2.24
C ALA A 74 15.26 0.79 -2.05
N ALA A 75 15.25 -0.28 -2.83
CA ALA A 75 16.29 -1.30 -2.80
C ALA A 75 17.67 -0.75 -3.16
N ARG A 76 17.75 0.06 -4.23
CA ARG A 76 19.01 0.68 -4.67
C ARG A 76 19.60 1.63 -3.64
N ASN A 77 18.74 2.36 -2.94
CA ASN A 77 19.17 3.37 -1.98
C ASN A 77 19.29 2.82 -0.55
N GLY A 78 18.89 1.58 -0.30
CA GLY A 78 18.87 0.99 1.03
C GLY A 78 17.93 1.72 2.00
N VAL A 79 16.77 2.19 1.52
CA VAL A 79 15.84 3.07 2.24
C VAL A 79 14.55 2.31 2.56
N PRO A 80 14.02 2.43 3.79
CA PRO A 80 12.76 1.79 4.19
C PRO A 80 11.57 2.15 3.31
N VAL A 81 10.58 1.24 3.28
CA VAL A 81 9.34 1.41 2.53
C VAL A 81 8.14 1.36 3.47
N VAL A 82 7.20 2.30 3.29
CA VAL A 82 5.89 2.31 3.96
C VAL A 82 4.78 2.21 2.92
N GLY A 83 3.94 1.18 3.03
CA GLY A 83 2.74 1.02 2.20
C GLY A 83 1.49 1.42 2.98
N ILE A 84 0.67 2.33 2.44
CA ILE A 84 -0.64 2.69 2.99
C ILE A 84 -1.72 2.11 2.08
N TYR A 85 -2.46 1.13 2.60
CA TYR A 85 -3.38 0.30 1.85
C TYR A 85 -4.83 0.75 2.00
N ASP A 86 -5.49 0.96 0.85
CA ASP A 86 -6.91 1.26 0.74
C ASP A 86 -7.38 0.86 -0.68
N SER A 87 -7.63 -0.44 -0.90
CA SER A 87 -7.91 -1.03 -2.20
C SER A 87 -8.98 -2.09 -2.13
N CYS A 88 -9.97 -1.99 -3.00
CA CYS A 88 -11.01 -3.01 -3.14
C CYS A 88 -10.56 -4.28 -3.91
N GLY A 89 -9.31 -4.33 -4.39
CA GLY A 89 -8.77 -5.48 -5.10
C GLY A 89 -8.32 -5.18 -6.53
N ALA A 90 -8.46 -6.17 -7.43
CA ALA A 90 -8.04 -6.09 -8.82
C ALA A 90 -8.89 -5.11 -9.64
N PHE A 91 -8.27 -4.42 -10.58
CA PHE A 91 -8.99 -3.66 -11.60
C PHE A 91 -9.53 -4.64 -12.66
N VAL A 92 -10.81 -4.94 -12.58
CA VAL A 92 -11.45 -6.03 -13.34
C VAL A 92 -11.42 -5.76 -14.86
N GLU A 93 -11.41 -4.49 -15.27
CA GLU A 93 -11.37 -4.11 -16.68
C GLU A 93 -10.05 -4.50 -17.38
N ASP A 94 -8.95 -4.64 -16.61
CA ASP A 94 -7.66 -5.13 -17.13
C ASP A 94 -7.67 -6.66 -17.36
N GLY A 95 -8.72 -7.38 -16.94
CA GLY A 95 -8.84 -8.83 -17.15
C GLY A 95 -7.65 -9.59 -16.56
N ALA A 96 -6.98 -10.41 -17.39
CA ALA A 96 -5.81 -11.18 -16.95
C ALA A 96 -4.60 -10.32 -16.57
N ASP A 97 -4.49 -9.10 -17.07
CA ASP A 97 -3.39 -8.19 -16.75
C ASP A 97 -3.45 -7.69 -15.31
N ALA A 98 -4.62 -7.69 -14.69
CA ALA A 98 -4.74 -7.43 -13.26
C ALA A 98 -4.01 -8.49 -12.40
N LEU A 99 -3.97 -9.76 -12.84
CA LEU A 99 -3.19 -10.81 -12.17
C LEU A 99 -1.69 -10.60 -12.37
N ASN A 100 -1.26 -10.14 -13.55
CA ASN A 100 0.13 -9.78 -13.82
C ASN A 100 0.56 -8.63 -12.91
N ALA A 101 -0.29 -7.62 -12.72
CA ALA A 101 -0.03 -6.50 -11.82
C ALA A 101 0.28 -6.95 -10.39
N TYR A 102 -0.49 -7.89 -9.85
CA TYR A 102 -0.21 -8.46 -8.53
C TYR A 102 1.08 -9.29 -8.48
N SER A 103 1.33 -10.07 -9.53
CA SER A 103 2.56 -10.88 -9.64
C SER A 103 3.80 -10.00 -9.63
N ASP A 104 3.77 -8.87 -10.34
CA ASP A 104 4.86 -7.91 -10.38
C ASP A 104 5.14 -7.29 -9.01
N ILE A 105 4.08 -6.90 -8.27
CA ILE A 105 4.22 -6.36 -6.92
C ILE A 105 4.83 -7.42 -5.98
N LEU A 106 4.32 -8.66 -6.02
CA LEU A 106 4.82 -9.75 -5.17
C LEU A 106 6.29 -10.08 -5.44
N LEU A 107 6.68 -10.15 -6.73
CA LEU A 107 8.07 -10.40 -7.13
C LEU A 107 8.99 -9.25 -6.68
N SER A 108 8.57 -8.01 -6.88
CA SER A 108 9.32 -6.82 -6.47
C SER A 108 9.45 -6.76 -4.95
N MET A 109 8.39 -7.07 -4.22
CA MET A 109 8.39 -7.15 -2.76
C MET A 109 9.33 -8.25 -2.26
N GLY A 110 9.32 -9.42 -2.91
CA GLY A 110 10.25 -10.52 -2.59
C GLY A 110 11.72 -10.11 -2.70
N SER A 111 12.06 -9.24 -3.67
CA SER A 111 13.41 -8.71 -3.82
C SER A 111 13.81 -7.69 -2.75
N LEU A 112 12.85 -7.07 -2.07
CA LEU A 112 13.08 -6.15 -0.97
C LEU A 112 13.25 -6.87 0.38
N SER A 113 12.65 -8.05 0.52
CA SER A 113 12.66 -8.81 1.77
C SER A 113 14.09 -9.10 2.23
N GLY A 114 14.41 -8.70 3.46
CA GLY A 114 15.76 -8.80 4.02
C GLY A 114 16.76 -7.76 3.51
N VAL A 115 16.36 -6.87 2.59
CA VAL A 115 17.22 -5.79 2.06
C VAL A 115 16.91 -4.47 2.74
N VAL A 116 15.62 -4.11 2.78
CA VAL A 116 15.14 -2.90 3.47
C VAL A 116 13.92 -3.22 4.32
N PRO A 117 13.70 -2.50 5.44
CA PRO A 117 12.49 -2.65 6.24
C PRO A 117 11.25 -2.25 5.47
N MET A 118 10.19 -3.06 5.61
CA MET A 118 8.89 -2.81 5.00
C MET A 118 7.81 -2.73 6.08
N VAL A 119 7.05 -1.64 6.08
CA VAL A 119 5.92 -1.39 6.98
C VAL A 119 4.65 -1.24 6.18
N SER A 120 3.59 -1.91 6.62
CA SER A 120 2.25 -1.79 6.04
C SER A 120 1.30 -1.10 7.01
N VAL A 121 0.53 -0.13 6.50
CA VAL A 121 -0.55 0.55 7.22
C VAL A 121 -1.86 0.30 6.46
N ILE A 122 -2.76 -0.46 7.03
CA ILE A 122 -4.08 -0.72 6.44
C ILE A 122 -5.03 0.36 6.98
N SER A 123 -5.42 1.30 6.12
CA SER A 123 -6.17 2.50 6.50
C SER A 123 -7.58 2.59 5.91
N GLY A 124 -7.95 1.61 5.11
CA GLY A 124 -9.28 1.48 4.51
C GLY A 124 -9.59 0.02 4.24
N VAL A 125 -10.28 -0.26 3.15
CA VAL A 125 -10.50 -1.64 2.70
C VAL A 125 -9.21 -2.20 2.13
N CYS A 126 -8.87 -3.43 2.51
CA CYS A 126 -7.74 -4.16 1.93
C CYS A 126 -8.18 -5.61 1.68
N ALA A 127 -8.30 -5.98 0.40
CA ALA A 127 -8.92 -7.23 0.00
C ALA A 127 -8.04 -8.07 -0.96
N GLY A 128 -8.22 -9.39 -0.86
CA GLY A 128 -7.61 -10.37 -1.77
C GLY A 128 -6.09 -10.38 -1.72
N THR A 129 -5.44 -10.40 -2.89
CA THR A 129 -3.98 -10.45 -2.99
C THR A 129 -3.31 -9.23 -2.34
N MET A 130 -3.97 -8.05 -2.36
CA MET A 130 -3.47 -6.86 -1.69
C MET A 130 -3.41 -7.03 -0.16
N ALA A 131 -4.37 -7.76 0.42
CA ALA A 131 -4.37 -8.10 1.84
C ALA A 131 -3.19 -9.04 2.19
N MET A 132 -2.88 -10.00 1.33
CA MET A 132 -1.71 -10.87 1.49
C MET A 132 -0.41 -10.05 1.44
N ILE A 133 -0.29 -9.14 0.46
CA ILE A 133 0.87 -8.25 0.31
C ILE A 133 1.04 -7.40 1.57
N ALA A 134 -0.03 -6.76 2.05
CA ALA A 134 0.01 -5.93 3.24
C ALA A 134 0.42 -6.71 4.50
N SER A 135 -0.08 -7.94 4.65
CA SER A 135 0.23 -8.80 5.81
C SER A 135 1.65 -9.41 5.75
N SER A 136 2.30 -9.40 4.58
CA SER A 136 3.64 -9.97 4.38
C SER A 136 4.78 -8.99 4.65
N ALA A 137 4.51 -7.75 5.03
CA ALA A 137 5.52 -6.78 5.44
C ALA A 137 6.18 -7.19 6.77
N ASP A 138 7.36 -6.65 7.06
CA ASP A 138 8.08 -6.91 8.33
C ASP A 138 7.27 -6.46 9.54
N PHE A 139 6.50 -5.39 9.40
CA PHE A 139 5.55 -4.91 10.39
C PHE A 139 4.29 -4.40 9.72
N SER A 140 3.13 -4.76 10.24
CA SER A 140 1.83 -4.36 9.69
C SER A 140 0.91 -3.82 10.78
N VAL A 141 0.26 -2.68 10.49
CA VAL A 141 -0.69 -2.03 11.38
C VAL A 141 -2.02 -1.88 10.66
N ILE A 142 -3.12 -2.16 11.34
CA ILE A 142 -4.46 -1.85 10.87
C ILE A 142 -5.07 -0.75 11.72
N THR A 143 -5.63 0.28 11.08
CA THR A 143 -6.24 1.40 11.78
C THR A 143 -7.72 1.15 12.09
N GLU A 144 -8.25 1.85 13.07
CA GLU A 144 -9.67 1.79 13.43
C GLU A 144 -10.57 2.09 12.22
N GLY A 145 -11.56 1.22 12.01
CA GLY A 145 -12.51 1.32 10.89
C GLY A 145 -11.96 0.81 9.55
N ALA A 146 -10.72 0.32 9.49
CA ALA A 146 -10.20 -0.40 8.33
C ALA A 146 -10.64 -1.86 8.34
N GLU A 147 -10.67 -2.48 7.17
CA GLU A 147 -11.15 -3.84 6.96
C GLU A 147 -10.12 -4.65 6.18
N LEU A 148 -9.82 -5.87 6.64
CA LEU A 148 -8.87 -6.78 6.01
C LEU A 148 -9.57 -8.07 5.57
N TYR A 149 -9.61 -8.35 4.27
CA TYR A 149 -10.21 -9.53 3.69
C TYR A 149 -9.16 -10.44 3.06
N LEU A 150 -8.71 -11.46 3.80
CA LEU A 150 -7.72 -12.43 3.32
C LEU A 150 -8.33 -13.54 2.45
N ASP A 151 -9.63 -13.77 2.58
CA ASP A 151 -10.35 -14.78 1.82
C ASP A 151 -11.69 -14.23 1.25
N ALA A 152 -12.26 -14.99 0.31
CA ALA A 152 -13.53 -14.66 -0.32
C ALA A 152 -14.75 -15.03 0.54
N SER A 153 -14.59 -15.71 1.67
CA SER A 153 -15.68 -16.20 2.52
C SER A 153 -16.33 -15.09 3.34
N GLY A 154 -15.75 -13.87 3.33
CA GLY A 154 -16.33 -12.71 3.99
C GLY A 154 -16.29 -12.79 5.53
N ASN A 155 -15.48 -13.67 6.09
CA ASN A 155 -15.14 -13.64 7.51
C ASN A 155 -14.36 -12.35 7.76
N ASN A 156 -15.12 -11.30 8.01
CA ASN A 156 -14.62 -9.96 8.24
C ASN A 156 -13.64 -9.96 9.40
N ALA A 157 -12.39 -9.85 9.08
CA ALA A 157 -11.44 -9.41 10.06
C ALA A 157 -11.68 -7.91 10.26
N SER A 158 -12.54 -7.54 11.21
CA SER A 158 -12.50 -6.19 11.78
C SER A 158 -11.05 -5.90 12.20
N ALA A 159 -10.68 -4.64 12.24
CA ALA A 159 -9.32 -4.24 12.60
C ALA A 159 -8.81 -4.91 13.88
N GLU A 160 -9.65 -4.96 14.92
CA GLU A 160 -9.32 -5.64 16.18
C GLU A 160 -9.17 -7.17 16.01
N SER A 161 -10.04 -7.80 15.21
CA SER A 161 -9.98 -9.24 14.95
C SER A 161 -8.73 -9.62 14.16
N ALA A 162 -8.35 -8.83 13.16
CA ALA A 162 -7.15 -9.03 12.37
C ALA A 162 -5.87 -8.97 13.24
N ALA A 163 -5.81 -8.04 14.18
CA ALA A 163 -4.70 -7.95 15.11
C ALA A 163 -4.68 -9.12 16.12
N LYS A 164 -5.84 -9.49 16.66
CA LYS A 164 -5.95 -10.62 17.62
C LYS A 164 -5.60 -11.97 16.97
N SER A 165 -5.93 -12.16 15.71
CA SER A 165 -5.61 -13.40 14.97
C SER A 165 -4.16 -13.48 14.51
N GLY A 166 -3.39 -12.38 14.62
CA GLY A 166 -2.03 -12.32 14.11
C GLY A 166 -1.93 -12.10 12.60
N ALA A 167 -3.04 -11.78 11.94
CA ALA A 167 -3.03 -11.42 10.51
C ALA A 167 -2.28 -10.11 10.26
N VAL A 168 -2.22 -9.24 11.26
CA VAL A 168 -1.39 -8.02 11.28
C VAL A 168 -0.69 -7.90 12.63
N SER A 169 0.40 -7.15 12.68
CA SER A 169 1.25 -7.00 13.86
C SER A 169 0.61 -6.17 14.96
N ALA A 170 -0.19 -5.15 14.60
CA ALA A 170 -0.78 -4.22 15.56
C ALA A 170 -2.11 -3.61 15.08
N TYR A 171 -2.86 -3.09 16.04
CA TYR A 171 -4.06 -2.29 15.83
C TYR A 171 -3.85 -0.89 16.42
N ALA A 172 -4.15 0.15 15.65
CA ALA A 172 -4.07 1.54 16.07
C ALA A 172 -5.46 2.18 16.10
N LYS A 173 -5.79 2.83 17.22
CA LYS A 173 -6.99 3.66 17.33
C LYS A 173 -6.78 4.98 16.57
N ARG A 174 -7.88 5.58 16.11
CA ARG A 174 -7.86 6.79 15.29
C ARG A 174 -7.27 8.02 15.99
N SER A 175 -7.11 7.98 17.30
CA SER A 175 -6.50 9.02 18.14
C SER A 175 -5.01 8.84 18.39
N GLU A 176 -4.44 7.80 17.85
CA GLU A 176 -3.02 7.42 17.94
C GLU A 176 -2.36 7.52 16.56
#